data_27d29ca57c68d0d852356e3d42c48868
#
_entry.id   27d29ca57c68d0d852356e3d42c48868
#
_cell.length_a   1.000
_cell.length_b   1.000
_cell.length_c   1.000
_cell.angle_alpha   90.00
_cell.angle_beta   90.00
_cell.angle_gamma   90.00
#
_symmetry.space_group_name_H-M   'P 1'
#
loop_
_entity.id
_entity.type
_entity.pdbx_description
1 polymer ?
#
loop_
_entity_poly.entity_id
_entity_poly.type
_entity_poly.pdbx_seq_one_letter_code
_entity_poly.pdbx_strand_id
1 'polypeptide(L)'
;MNILVTGGAGYIGSVLVEILLRNNFNVTVLDSFLYKQKSLDKLNNDPCLKIIKGDVRDEKIIKDLVPKCDIVIPLAALVGAPLCETRPQEAKEVNLDSISLLKSKLTKNQRVILPVSNSGYGIGKPGEFCTEESPLNPISLYGRTKVKSESIIMERDNSVSFRLATDRKSVV
;
A
#
# COMPACT_ATOMS: atom_id res chain seq x y z
N MET A 1 1.57 8.99 -18.11
CA MET A 1 2.13 8.91 -16.75
C MET A 1 2.09 7.45 -16.31
N ASN A 2 3.16 6.95 -15.76
CA ASN A 2 3.34 5.55 -15.38
C ASN A 2 3.15 5.40 -13.87
N ILE A 3 2.26 4.51 -13.46
CA ILE A 3 1.92 4.30 -12.04
C ILE A 3 2.22 2.85 -11.66
N LEU A 4 2.99 2.67 -10.60
CA LEU A 4 3.20 1.36 -9.98
C LEU A 4 2.23 1.20 -8.80
N VAL A 5 1.41 0.15 -8.83
CA VAL A 5 0.52 -0.23 -7.73
C VAL A 5 0.97 -1.58 -7.20
N THR A 6 1.54 -1.61 -5.98
CA THR A 6 1.81 -2.89 -5.33
C THR A 6 0.58 -3.35 -4.57
N GLY A 7 0.25 -4.64 -4.59
CA GLY A 7 -1.02 -5.14 -4.03
C GLY A 7 -2.25 -4.75 -4.86
N GLY A 8 -2.05 -4.50 -6.17
CA GLY A 8 -3.11 -4.02 -7.06
C GLY A 8 -4.23 -5.03 -7.34
N ALA A 9 -4.02 -6.32 -7.08
CA ALA A 9 -5.06 -7.34 -7.16
C ALA A 9 -5.89 -7.47 -5.87
N GLY A 10 -5.55 -6.72 -4.81
CA GLY A 10 -6.31 -6.67 -3.56
C GLY A 10 -7.62 -5.90 -3.66
N TYR A 11 -8.34 -5.77 -2.53
CA TYR A 11 -9.66 -5.13 -2.45
C TYR A 11 -9.64 -3.67 -2.95
N ILE A 12 -8.82 -2.82 -2.35
CA ILE A 12 -8.68 -1.42 -2.78
C ILE A 12 -7.99 -1.34 -4.14
N GLY A 13 -6.93 -2.14 -4.33
CA GLY A 13 -6.10 -2.10 -5.51
C GLY A 13 -6.86 -2.36 -6.80
N SER A 14 -7.75 -3.36 -6.83
CA SER A 14 -8.49 -3.73 -8.03
C SER A 14 -9.44 -2.62 -8.52
N VAL A 15 -10.07 -1.91 -7.60
CA VAL A 15 -10.93 -0.75 -7.93
C VAL A 15 -10.07 0.42 -8.39
N LEU A 16 -8.97 0.69 -7.68
CA LEU A 16 -8.05 1.78 -8.03
C LEU A 16 -7.44 1.58 -9.42
N VAL A 17 -6.96 0.37 -9.74
CA VAL A 17 -6.39 0.03 -11.05
C VAL A 17 -7.40 0.31 -12.16
N GLU A 18 -8.66 -0.12 -12.01
CA GLU A 18 -9.72 0.14 -12.99
C GLU A 18 -9.94 1.65 -13.18
N ILE A 19 -9.98 2.43 -12.11
CA ILE A 19 -10.15 3.89 -12.18
C ILE A 19 -8.96 4.55 -12.88
N LEU A 20 -7.73 4.13 -12.59
CA LEU A 20 -6.53 4.67 -13.20
C LEU A 20 -6.49 4.40 -14.71
N LEU A 21 -6.84 3.18 -15.14
CA LEU A 21 -6.91 2.83 -16.57
C LEU A 21 -7.98 3.65 -17.31
N ARG A 22 -9.16 3.83 -16.72
CA ARG A 22 -10.23 4.70 -17.29
C ARG A 22 -9.79 6.16 -17.44
N ASN A 23 -8.81 6.59 -16.68
CA ASN A 23 -8.22 7.94 -16.79
C ASN A 23 -6.94 7.96 -17.64
N ASN A 24 -6.72 6.94 -18.47
CA ASN A 24 -5.61 6.84 -19.42
C ASN A 24 -4.20 6.86 -18.80
N PHE A 25 -4.05 6.34 -17.58
CA PHE A 25 -2.74 6.10 -16.99
C PHE A 25 -2.20 4.74 -17.41
N ASN A 26 -0.88 4.64 -17.58
CA ASN A 26 -0.21 3.34 -17.71
C ASN A 26 0.00 2.76 -16.32
N VAL A 27 -0.57 1.61 -16.05
CA VAL A 27 -0.55 0.99 -14.72
C VAL A 27 0.28 -0.29 -14.73
N THR A 28 1.28 -0.36 -13.86
CA THR A 28 1.97 -1.61 -13.55
C THR A 28 1.51 -2.09 -12.18
N VAL A 29 0.97 -3.29 -12.13
CA VAL A 29 0.58 -3.97 -10.88
C VAL A 29 1.67 -4.95 -10.51
N LEU A 30 2.16 -4.89 -9.27
CA LEU A 30 2.96 -5.94 -8.64
C LEU A 30 2.12 -6.57 -7.53
N ASP A 31 1.81 -7.86 -7.64
CA ASP A 31 1.02 -8.59 -6.63
C ASP A 31 1.52 -10.03 -6.49
N SER A 32 1.52 -10.56 -5.29
CA SER A 32 1.89 -11.95 -5.02
C SER A 32 0.78 -12.95 -5.36
N PHE A 33 -0.45 -12.47 -5.49
CA PHE A 33 -1.67 -13.29 -5.64
C PHE A 33 -1.81 -14.34 -4.52
N LEU A 34 -1.47 -13.96 -3.30
CA LEU A 34 -1.48 -14.83 -2.12
C LEU A 34 -2.82 -15.54 -1.93
N TYR A 35 -3.91 -14.86 -2.24
CA TYR A 35 -5.27 -15.38 -2.09
C TYR A 35 -5.87 -15.88 -3.41
N LYS A 36 -5.06 -16.07 -4.46
CA LYS A 36 -5.47 -16.56 -5.78
C LYS A 36 -6.65 -15.75 -6.38
N GLN A 37 -6.72 -14.47 -6.04
CA GLN A 37 -7.78 -13.57 -6.51
C GLN A 37 -7.72 -13.36 -8.02
N LYS A 38 -8.91 -13.21 -8.62
CA LYS A 38 -9.12 -12.97 -10.07
C LYS A 38 -9.68 -11.57 -10.35
N SER A 39 -9.45 -10.64 -9.43
CA SER A 39 -10.04 -9.30 -9.43
C SER A 39 -9.66 -8.45 -10.66
N LEU A 40 -8.52 -8.74 -11.28
CA LEU A 40 -8.03 -8.04 -12.47
C LEU A 40 -8.29 -8.78 -13.80
N ASP A 41 -8.87 -9.97 -13.78
CA ASP A 41 -9.04 -10.78 -14.99
C ASP A 41 -9.79 -10.06 -16.11
N LYS A 42 -10.79 -9.26 -15.76
CA LYS A 42 -11.56 -8.43 -16.70
C LYS A 42 -10.75 -7.33 -17.37
N LEU A 43 -9.61 -6.97 -16.84
CA LEU A 43 -8.73 -5.90 -17.31
C LEU A 43 -7.50 -6.43 -18.08
N ASN A 44 -7.31 -7.75 -18.18
CA ASN A 44 -6.10 -8.36 -18.76
C ASN A 44 -5.80 -7.96 -20.20
N ASN A 45 -6.83 -7.51 -20.96
CA ASN A 45 -6.67 -7.09 -22.35
C ASN A 45 -6.44 -5.58 -22.50
N ASP A 46 -6.37 -4.82 -21.42
CA ASP A 46 -6.10 -3.39 -21.47
C ASP A 46 -4.63 -3.13 -21.81
N PRO A 47 -4.33 -2.44 -22.93
CA PRO A 47 -2.94 -2.22 -23.37
C PRO A 47 -2.13 -1.33 -22.41
N CYS A 48 -2.79 -0.58 -21.54
CA CYS A 48 -2.17 0.27 -20.54
C CYS A 48 -1.93 -0.45 -19.21
N LEU A 49 -2.33 -1.75 -19.09
CA LEU A 49 -2.12 -2.54 -17.88
C LEU A 49 -1.00 -3.56 -18.05
N LYS A 50 -0.05 -3.54 -17.13
CA LYS A 50 0.95 -4.58 -16.97
C LYS A 50 0.81 -5.24 -15.61
N ILE A 51 0.58 -6.55 -15.57
CA ILE A 51 0.49 -7.32 -14.33
C ILE A 51 1.76 -8.16 -14.15
N ILE A 52 2.38 -8.03 -12.99
CA ILE A 52 3.57 -8.77 -12.60
C ILE A 52 3.25 -9.55 -11.32
N LYS A 53 3.31 -10.88 -11.43
CA LYS A 53 3.24 -11.73 -10.24
C LYS A 53 4.59 -11.75 -9.55
N GLY A 54 4.64 -11.25 -8.32
CA GLY A 54 5.88 -11.18 -7.55
C GLY A 54 5.66 -10.66 -6.13
N ASP A 55 6.71 -10.71 -5.34
CA ASP A 55 6.70 -10.27 -3.94
C ASP A 55 7.35 -8.90 -3.81
N VAL A 56 6.76 -8.01 -3.02
CA VAL A 56 7.30 -6.67 -2.73
C VAL A 56 8.61 -6.70 -1.93
N ARG A 57 8.97 -7.85 -1.36
CA ARG A 57 10.24 -8.09 -0.67
C ARG A 57 11.39 -8.43 -1.63
N ASP A 58 11.07 -8.74 -2.89
CA ASP A 58 12.10 -9.05 -3.90
C ASP A 58 12.76 -7.76 -4.40
N GLU A 59 14.00 -7.57 -3.96
CA GLU A 59 14.79 -6.39 -4.33
C GLU A 59 15.02 -6.27 -5.83
N LYS A 60 15.16 -7.39 -6.56
CA LYS A 60 15.39 -7.37 -8.01
C LYS A 60 14.17 -6.82 -8.74
N ILE A 61 12.98 -7.26 -8.33
CA ILE A 61 11.71 -6.77 -8.90
C ILE A 61 11.53 -5.28 -8.60
N ILE A 62 11.70 -4.87 -7.34
CA ILE A 62 11.56 -3.46 -6.95
C ILE A 62 12.56 -2.57 -7.67
N LYS A 63 13.83 -2.99 -7.78
CA LYS A 63 14.88 -2.28 -8.52
C LYS A 63 14.57 -2.13 -10.01
N ASP A 64 13.90 -3.11 -10.62
CA ASP A 64 13.50 -3.04 -12.04
C ASP A 64 12.28 -2.14 -12.24
N LEU A 65 11.30 -2.16 -11.35
CA LEU A 65 10.01 -1.51 -11.55
C LEU A 65 10.00 -0.03 -11.12
N VAL A 66 10.55 0.27 -9.95
CA VAL A 66 10.44 1.61 -9.35
C VAL A 66 11.01 2.70 -10.27
N PRO A 67 12.20 2.57 -10.90
CA PRO A 67 12.74 3.62 -11.75
C PRO A 67 11.91 3.95 -13.00
N LYS A 68 10.99 3.07 -13.39
CA LYS A 68 10.15 3.20 -14.60
C LYS A 68 8.84 3.94 -14.35
N CYS A 69 8.57 4.34 -13.12
CA CYS A 69 7.29 4.90 -12.71
C CYS A 69 7.42 6.36 -12.28
N ASP A 70 6.38 7.14 -12.51
CA ASP A 70 6.25 8.52 -12.05
C ASP A 70 5.65 8.57 -10.64
N ILE A 71 4.71 7.66 -10.38
CA ILE A 71 3.99 7.54 -9.11
C ILE A 71 4.04 6.09 -8.61
N VAL A 72 4.22 5.91 -7.32
CA VAL A 72 4.12 4.60 -6.65
C VAL A 72 3.01 4.64 -5.60
N ILE A 73 2.12 3.65 -5.64
CA ILE A 73 1.02 3.47 -4.69
C ILE A 73 1.18 2.11 -4.01
N PRO A 74 1.82 2.07 -2.84
CA PRO A 74 2.11 0.80 -2.15
C PRO A 74 0.91 0.35 -1.31
N LEU A 75 0.11 -0.58 -1.86
CA LEU A 75 -1.04 -1.20 -1.19
C LEU A 75 -0.73 -2.60 -0.65
N ALA A 76 0.36 -3.25 -1.12
CA ALA A 76 0.72 -4.58 -0.65
C ALA A 76 0.95 -4.60 0.86
N ALA A 77 0.15 -5.39 1.57
CA ALA A 77 0.23 -5.52 3.02
C ALA A 77 -0.43 -6.82 3.51
N LEU A 78 0.05 -7.36 4.61
CA LEU A 78 -0.76 -8.22 5.46
C LEU A 78 -1.69 -7.33 6.27
N VAL A 79 -3.01 -7.50 6.08
CA VAL A 79 -4.02 -6.59 6.62
C VAL A 79 -4.68 -7.17 7.87
N GLY A 80 -4.82 -6.31 8.88
CA GLY A 80 -5.56 -6.61 10.11
C GLY A 80 -4.70 -7.17 11.25
N ALA A 81 -5.10 -6.83 12.47
CA ALA A 81 -4.37 -7.22 13.67
C ALA A 81 -4.26 -8.75 13.83
N PRO A 82 -5.31 -9.57 13.67
CA PRO A 82 -5.21 -11.01 13.88
C PRO A 82 -4.19 -11.69 12.97
N LEU A 83 -4.17 -11.33 11.67
CA LEU A 83 -3.23 -11.93 10.72
C LEU A 83 -1.79 -11.51 11.02
N CYS A 84 -1.57 -10.25 11.36
CA CYS A 84 -0.23 -9.77 11.69
C CYS A 84 0.31 -10.38 13.00
N GLU A 85 -0.54 -10.64 13.97
CA GLU A 85 -0.13 -11.29 15.22
C GLU A 85 0.18 -12.79 15.02
N THR A 86 -0.48 -13.47 14.08
CA THR A 86 -0.18 -14.88 13.75
C THR A 86 1.06 -15.03 12.86
N ARG A 87 1.44 -13.97 12.11
CA ARG A 87 2.59 -13.96 11.19
C ARG A 87 3.45 -12.70 11.40
N PRO A 88 4.01 -12.51 12.60
CA PRO A 88 4.62 -11.23 12.97
C PRO A 88 5.85 -10.87 12.13
N GLN A 89 6.69 -11.85 11.81
CA GLN A 89 7.86 -11.63 10.97
C GLN A 89 7.47 -11.25 9.54
N GLU A 90 6.54 -11.98 8.95
CA GLU A 90 6.04 -11.70 7.60
C GLU A 90 5.32 -10.34 7.55
N ALA A 91 4.53 -10.00 8.58
CA ALA A 91 3.90 -8.69 8.69
C ALA A 91 4.93 -7.55 8.73
N LYS A 92 6.02 -7.71 9.47
CA LYS A 92 7.11 -6.74 9.48
C LYS A 92 7.76 -6.62 8.10
N GLU A 93 8.12 -7.72 7.48
CA GLU A 93 8.78 -7.76 6.18
C GLU A 93 7.92 -7.12 5.08
N VAL A 94 6.62 -7.51 5.01
CA VAL A 94 5.71 -7.03 3.95
C VAL A 94 5.24 -5.61 4.22
N ASN A 95 4.89 -5.25 5.47
CA ASN A 95 4.27 -3.95 5.75
C ASN A 95 5.28 -2.83 6.02
N LEU A 96 6.51 -3.16 6.42
CA LEU A 96 7.51 -2.18 6.82
C LEU A 96 8.80 -2.26 6.00
N ASP A 97 9.45 -3.44 5.99
CA ASP A 97 10.78 -3.56 5.37
C ASP A 97 10.70 -3.38 3.84
N SER A 98 9.59 -3.84 3.21
CA SER A 98 9.33 -3.59 1.78
C SER A 98 9.17 -2.10 1.46
N ILE A 99 8.60 -1.30 2.37
CA ILE A 99 8.47 0.15 2.21
C ILE A 99 9.84 0.83 2.30
N SER A 100 10.70 0.38 3.21
CA SER A 100 12.09 0.83 3.30
C SER A 100 12.87 0.51 2.02
N LEU A 101 12.72 -0.71 1.52
CA LEU A 101 13.30 -1.14 0.25
C LEU A 101 12.82 -0.27 -0.92
N LEU A 102 11.50 -0.08 -1.05
CA LEU A 102 10.89 0.76 -2.07
C LEU A 102 11.45 2.19 -2.01
N LYS A 103 11.48 2.81 -0.81
CA LYS A 103 12.04 4.15 -0.60
C LYS A 103 13.48 4.24 -1.08
N SER A 104 14.30 3.21 -0.84
CA SER A 104 15.72 3.20 -1.23
C SER A 104 15.95 3.22 -2.76
N LYS A 105 14.93 2.89 -3.55
CA LYS A 105 15.00 2.88 -5.03
C LYS A 105 14.29 4.08 -5.66
N LEU A 106 13.63 4.93 -4.87
CA LEU A 106 12.93 6.12 -5.35
C LEU A 106 13.89 7.28 -5.61
N THR A 107 13.67 7.98 -6.71
CA THR A 107 14.31 9.28 -6.99
C THR A 107 13.51 10.43 -6.37
N LYS A 108 14.09 11.63 -6.31
CA LYS A 108 13.43 12.83 -5.77
C LYS A 108 12.17 13.24 -6.55
N ASN A 109 12.12 12.95 -7.85
CA ASN A 109 11.03 13.40 -8.72
C ASN A 109 9.80 12.48 -8.66
N GLN A 110 9.95 11.26 -8.17
CA GLN A 110 8.86 10.30 -8.07
C GLN A 110 7.97 10.59 -6.87
N ARG A 111 6.67 10.51 -7.08
CA ARG A 111 5.67 10.70 -6.03
C ARG A 111 5.27 9.37 -5.40
N VAL A 112 5.06 9.39 -4.09
CA VAL A 112 4.47 8.26 -3.36
C VAL A 112 3.12 8.67 -2.79
N ILE A 113 2.11 7.83 -3.02
CA ILE A 113 0.79 7.96 -2.39
C ILE A 113 0.61 6.73 -1.51
N LEU A 114 0.76 6.90 -0.19
CA LEU A 114 0.76 5.80 0.77
C LEU A 114 -0.55 5.72 1.54
N PRO A 115 -1.45 4.78 1.24
CA PRO A 115 -2.58 4.49 2.11
C PRO A 115 -2.13 3.77 3.37
N VAL A 116 -2.47 4.35 4.50
CA VAL A 116 -2.26 3.78 5.83
C VAL A 116 -3.61 3.60 6.53
N SER A 117 -3.62 3.36 7.82
CA SER A 117 -4.84 3.00 8.54
C SER A 117 -5.05 3.90 9.77
N ASN A 118 -6.30 4.20 10.08
CA ASN A 118 -6.68 4.85 11.33
C ASN A 118 -6.30 4.04 12.59
N SER A 119 -5.96 2.76 12.44
CA SER A 119 -5.41 1.95 13.55
C SER A 119 -4.13 2.52 14.16
N GLY A 120 -3.49 3.47 13.47
CA GLY A 120 -2.35 4.23 13.97
C GLY A 120 -2.70 5.12 15.17
N TYR A 121 -3.92 5.57 15.32
CA TYR A 121 -4.34 6.41 16.44
C TYR A 121 -4.54 5.63 17.76
N GLY A 122 -4.73 4.30 17.67
CA GLY A 122 -4.99 3.46 18.83
C GLY A 122 -6.42 3.59 19.36
N ILE A 123 -6.59 3.67 20.69
CA ILE A 123 -7.91 3.81 21.33
C ILE A 123 -8.27 5.30 21.33
N GLY A 124 -9.33 5.65 20.61
CA GLY A 124 -9.92 6.99 20.65
C GLY A 124 -10.66 7.26 21.96
N LYS A 125 -10.84 8.53 22.29
CA LYS A 125 -11.69 8.93 23.41
C LYS A 125 -13.13 9.13 22.93
N PRO A 126 -14.12 8.78 23.75
CA PRO A 126 -15.51 9.00 23.40
C PRO A 126 -15.81 10.48 23.10
N GLY A 127 -16.43 10.74 21.95
CA GLY A 127 -16.80 12.09 21.53
C GLY A 127 -15.67 12.92 20.91
N GLU A 128 -14.44 12.41 20.83
CA GLU A 128 -13.32 13.07 20.14
C GLU A 128 -13.09 12.44 18.77
N PHE A 129 -12.82 13.28 17.76
CA PHE A 129 -12.41 12.84 16.43
C PHE A 129 -10.90 13.00 16.29
N CYS A 130 -10.25 12.02 15.62
CA CYS A 130 -8.85 12.13 15.29
C CYS A 130 -8.66 13.03 14.06
N THR A 131 -7.63 13.86 14.11
CA THR A 131 -7.12 14.68 13.01
C THR A 131 -5.71 14.20 12.63
N GLU A 132 -5.13 14.81 11.60
CA GLU A 132 -3.76 14.50 11.18
C GLU A 132 -2.71 14.82 12.27
N GLU A 133 -3.00 15.78 13.15
CA GLU A 133 -2.13 16.20 14.27
C GLU A 133 -2.34 15.35 15.53
N SER A 134 -3.37 14.51 15.55
CA SER A 134 -3.62 13.63 16.71
C SER A 134 -2.45 12.67 16.94
N PRO A 135 -2.06 12.42 18.20
CA PRO A 135 -0.94 11.53 18.51
C PRO A 135 -1.20 10.11 18.03
N LEU A 136 -0.16 9.46 17.54
CA LEU A 136 -0.22 8.08 17.06
C LEU A 136 0.20 7.13 18.19
N ASN A 137 -0.73 6.27 18.62
CA ASN A 137 -0.56 5.29 19.70
C ASN A 137 -1.05 3.90 19.27
N PRO A 138 -0.46 3.29 18.23
CA PRO A 138 -0.94 2.04 17.68
C PRO A 138 -0.79 0.88 18.66
N ILE A 139 -1.85 0.10 18.88
CA ILE A 139 -1.89 -1.02 19.83
C ILE A 139 -1.43 -2.31 19.14
N SER A 140 -1.90 -2.55 17.91
CA SER A 140 -1.62 -3.79 17.17
C SER A 140 -0.29 -3.72 16.41
N LEU A 141 0.29 -4.89 16.11
CA LEU A 141 1.45 -4.98 15.23
C LEU A 141 1.16 -4.36 13.85
N TYR A 142 -0.04 -4.61 13.31
CA TYR A 142 -0.50 -3.98 12.07
C TYR A 142 -0.41 -2.45 12.15
N GLY A 143 -1.02 -1.83 13.16
CA GLY A 143 -0.97 -0.39 13.36
C GLY A 143 0.46 0.13 13.51
N ARG A 144 1.29 -0.55 14.32
CA ARG A 144 2.70 -0.17 14.51
C ARG A 144 3.52 -0.21 13.21
N THR A 145 3.32 -1.24 12.38
CA THR A 145 4.02 -1.33 11.08
C THR A 145 3.56 -0.25 10.12
N LYS A 146 2.26 0.06 10.06
CA LYS A 146 1.71 1.12 9.19
C LYS A 146 2.17 2.52 9.61
N VAL A 147 2.20 2.84 10.90
CA VAL A 147 2.73 4.12 11.41
C VAL A 147 4.22 4.28 11.08
N LYS A 148 5.03 3.24 11.27
CA LYS A 148 6.45 3.29 10.91
C LYS A 148 6.64 3.46 9.39
N SER A 149 5.85 2.79 8.58
CA SER A 149 5.89 2.94 7.12
C SER A 149 5.53 4.35 6.67
N GLU A 150 4.53 4.95 7.30
CA GLU A 150 4.17 6.35 7.08
C GLU A 150 5.33 7.28 7.42
N SER A 151 5.93 7.14 8.59
CA SER A 151 7.08 7.94 9.01
C SER A 151 8.24 7.85 8.00
N ILE A 152 8.56 6.64 7.51
CA ILE A 152 9.61 6.43 6.52
C ILE A 152 9.33 7.17 5.21
N ILE A 153 8.11 7.09 4.71
CA ILE A 153 7.75 7.72 3.42
C ILE A 153 7.63 9.23 3.56
N MET A 154 7.10 9.73 4.67
CA MET A 154 6.90 11.18 4.90
C MET A 154 8.20 11.96 5.15
N GLU A 155 9.36 11.30 5.25
CA GLU A 155 10.67 11.95 5.16
C GLU A 155 10.97 12.52 3.75
N ARG A 156 10.10 12.25 2.76
CA ARG A 156 10.25 12.70 1.37
C ARG A 156 9.26 13.84 1.09
N ASP A 157 9.74 14.93 0.50
CA ASP A 157 8.91 16.09 0.13
C ASP A 157 7.80 15.76 -0.87
N ASN A 158 8.05 14.79 -1.78
CA ASN A 158 7.11 14.42 -2.84
C ASN A 158 6.29 13.17 -2.47
N SER A 159 5.68 13.19 -1.29
CA SER A 159 4.89 12.08 -0.77
C SER A 159 3.64 12.58 -0.03
N VAL A 160 2.61 11.75 -0.02
CA VAL A 160 1.39 11.97 0.75
C VAL A 160 0.92 10.65 1.35
N SER A 161 0.40 10.68 2.56
CA SER A 161 -0.27 9.54 3.19
C SER A 161 -1.75 9.81 3.44
N PHE A 162 -2.56 8.75 3.40
CA PHE A 162 -3.97 8.78 3.74
C PHE A 162 -4.25 7.78 4.86
N ARG A 163 -4.66 8.26 6.03
CA ARG A 163 -5.06 7.41 7.16
C ARG A 163 -6.52 7.01 7.00
N LEU A 164 -6.75 5.94 6.24
CA LEU A 164 -8.08 5.46 5.90
C LEU A 164 -8.82 4.97 7.14
N ALA A 165 -10.07 5.39 7.30
CA ALA A 165 -10.98 4.87 8.30
C ALA A 165 -11.41 3.45 7.95
N THR A 166 -11.75 2.65 8.97
CA THR A 166 -12.35 1.33 8.77
C THR A 166 -13.77 1.48 8.26
N ASP A 167 -14.08 0.89 7.11
CA ASP A 167 -15.45 0.82 6.62
C ASP A 167 -16.25 -0.20 7.45
N ARG A 168 -17.35 0.25 8.04
CA ARG A 168 -18.25 -0.62 8.82
C ARG A 168 -18.92 -1.72 7.98
N LYS A 169 -18.98 -1.55 6.64
CA LYS A 169 -19.55 -2.55 5.71
C LYS A 169 -18.59 -3.69 5.39
N SER A 170 -17.32 -3.58 5.72
CA SER A 170 -16.34 -4.64 5.53
C SER A 170 -16.26 -5.64 6.68
N VAL A 171 -17.17 -5.54 7.66
CA VAL A 171 -17.33 -6.50 8.76
C VAL A 171 -18.51 -7.40 8.43
N VAL A 172 -18.32 -8.28 7.44
CA VAL A 172 -19.19 -9.43 7.19
C VAL A 172 -18.34 -10.68 7.10
#